data_3b4eac3a698b588cf3d1c7e4866455be
#
_entry.id   3b4eac3a698b588cf3d1c7e4866455be
#
_cell.length_a   1.000
_cell.length_b   1.000
_cell.length_c   1.000
_cell.angle_alpha   90.00
_cell.angle_beta   90.00
_cell.angle_gamma   90.00
#
_symmetry.space_group_name_H-M   'P 1'
#
loop_
_entity.id
_entity.type
_entity.pdbx_description
1 polymer ?
#
loop_
_entity_poly.entity_id
_entity_poly.type
_entity_poly.pdbx_seq_one_letter_code
_entity_poly.pdbx_strand_id
1 'polypeptide(L)'
;MAVGIRTKLAGVTAEQFEQVRSAVNPEGNPPDGLIFHASGPIEGGWGVIDFWESSEHHQRFVAERVMPAMAAAGATGTPDVREFEVHEHFPR
;
A
#
# COMPACT_ATOMS: atom_id res chain seq x y z
N MET A 1 -5.29 -16.56 5.89
CA MET A 1 -4.45 -16.00 6.97
C MET A 1 -4.21 -14.54 6.71
N ALA A 2 -4.42 -13.72 7.72
CA ALA A 2 -4.11 -12.30 7.59
C ALA A 2 -2.60 -12.10 7.44
N VAL A 3 -2.23 -11.08 6.67
CA VAL A 3 -0.83 -10.76 6.42
C VAL A 3 -0.57 -9.29 6.74
N GLY A 4 0.65 -9.01 7.20
CA GLY A 4 1.14 -7.65 7.38
C GLY A 4 2.16 -7.34 6.31
N ILE A 5 2.07 -6.15 5.72
CA ILE A 5 2.92 -5.77 4.59
C ILE A 5 3.53 -4.40 4.84
N ARG A 6 4.85 -4.34 4.71
CA ARG A 6 5.61 -3.09 4.72
C ARG A 6 6.09 -2.81 3.32
N THR A 7 5.78 -1.63 2.83
CA THR A 7 6.24 -1.19 1.51
C THR A 7 7.05 0.09 1.63
N LYS A 8 8.22 0.11 1.01
CA LYS A 8 9.03 1.32 0.88
C LYS A 8 9.03 1.75 -0.58
N LEU A 9 8.69 3.01 -0.80
CA LEU A 9 8.60 3.61 -2.12
C LEU A 9 9.72 4.65 -2.25
N ALA A 10 10.90 4.20 -2.67
CA ALA A 10 12.06 5.05 -2.82
C ALA A 10 11.81 6.17 -3.83
N GLY A 11 12.17 7.40 -3.47
CA GLY A 11 12.04 8.55 -4.36
C GLY A 11 10.62 9.09 -4.54
N VAL A 12 9.62 8.45 -3.94
CA VAL A 12 8.24 8.95 -4.04
C VAL A 12 8.07 10.13 -3.09
N THR A 13 7.57 11.23 -3.61
CA THR A 13 7.29 12.44 -2.84
C THR A 13 5.89 12.41 -2.25
N ALA A 14 5.63 13.27 -1.27
CA ALA A 14 4.28 13.43 -0.71
C ALA A 14 3.27 13.78 -1.80
N GLU A 15 3.66 14.65 -2.73
CA GLU A 15 2.80 15.06 -3.83
C GLU A 15 2.44 13.89 -4.75
N GLN A 16 3.44 13.07 -5.12
CA GLN A 16 3.19 11.88 -5.94
C GLN A 16 2.30 10.89 -5.20
N PHE A 17 2.55 10.68 -3.91
CA PHE A 17 1.73 9.77 -3.13
C PHE A 17 0.27 10.23 -3.05
N GLU A 18 0.03 11.53 -2.89
CA GLU A 18 -1.33 12.09 -2.88
C GLU A 18 -2.03 11.88 -4.24
N GLN A 19 -1.31 11.98 -5.35
CA GLN A 19 -1.86 11.68 -6.66
C GLN A 19 -2.27 10.21 -6.76
N VAL A 20 -1.41 9.30 -6.29
CA VAL A 20 -1.72 7.86 -6.28
C VAL A 20 -2.94 7.60 -5.40
N ARG A 21 -2.97 8.17 -4.21
CA ARG A 21 -4.07 7.99 -3.26
C ARG A 21 -5.40 8.48 -3.84
N SER A 22 -5.39 9.62 -4.49
CA SER A 22 -6.60 10.16 -5.13
C SER A 22 -7.12 9.24 -6.23
N ALA A 23 -6.22 8.70 -7.05
CA ALA A 23 -6.58 7.78 -8.13
C ALA A 23 -7.11 6.46 -7.60
N VAL A 24 -6.50 5.93 -6.53
CA VAL A 24 -6.95 4.70 -5.89
C VAL A 24 -8.28 4.89 -5.18
N ASN A 25 -8.48 6.06 -4.55
CA ASN A 25 -9.71 6.44 -3.85
C ASN A 25 -10.18 5.38 -2.85
N PRO A 26 -9.36 5.04 -1.83
CA PRO A 26 -9.70 3.94 -0.92
C PRO A 26 -10.91 4.24 -0.04
N GLU A 27 -11.21 5.51 0.24
CA GLU A 27 -12.35 5.88 1.07
C GLU A 27 -13.67 5.78 0.30
N GLY A 28 -13.68 6.20 -0.98
CA GLY A 28 -14.89 6.09 -1.81
C GLY A 28 -15.11 4.71 -2.39
N ASN A 29 -14.05 3.89 -2.45
CA ASN A 29 -14.10 2.53 -2.97
C ASN A 29 -13.13 1.65 -2.16
N PRO A 30 -13.51 1.26 -0.93
CA PRO A 30 -12.63 0.51 -0.05
C PRO A 30 -12.14 -0.79 -0.68
N PRO A 31 -10.83 -1.07 -0.60
CA PRO A 31 -10.30 -2.33 -1.13
C PRO A 31 -10.85 -3.53 -0.38
N ASP A 32 -11.23 -4.56 -1.13
CA ASP A 32 -11.68 -5.81 -0.54
C ASP A 32 -10.55 -6.47 0.24
N GLY A 33 -10.83 -6.84 1.49
CA GLY A 33 -9.87 -7.54 2.35
C GLY A 33 -8.89 -6.64 3.11
N LEU A 34 -8.95 -5.33 2.95
CA LEU A 34 -8.09 -4.42 3.70
C LEU A 34 -8.57 -4.31 5.15
N ILE A 35 -7.64 -4.57 6.10
CA ILE A 35 -7.93 -4.47 7.53
C ILE A 35 -7.49 -3.12 8.08
N PHE A 36 -6.28 -2.68 7.71
CA PHE A 36 -5.69 -1.45 8.22
C PHE A 36 -4.64 -0.93 7.25
N HIS A 37 -4.55 0.38 7.15
CA HIS A 37 -3.57 1.05 6.29
C HIS A 37 -3.04 2.28 6.99
N ALA A 38 -1.71 2.47 6.94
CA ALA A 38 -1.07 3.69 7.40
C ALA A 38 0.10 4.01 6.46
N SER A 39 0.35 5.28 6.23
CA SER A 39 1.46 5.71 5.40
C SER A 39 2.04 7.03 5.88
N GLY A 40 3.28 7.29 5.49
CA GLY A 40 3.95 8.53 5.84
C GLY A 40 5.33 8.63 5.21
N PRO A 41 5.97 9.79 5.35
CA PRO A 41 7.31 9.99 4.81
C PRO A 41 8.34 9.17 5.56
N ILE A 42 9.31 8.65 4.82
CA ILE A 42 10.49 7.99 5.35
C ILE A 42 11.72 8.63 4.73
N GLU A 43 12.89 8.32 5.26
CA GLU A 43 14.13 8.80 4.64
C GLU A 43 14.20 8.29 3.20
N GLY A 44 14.32 9.21 2.27
CA GLY A 44 14.46 8.89 0.84
C GLY A 44 13.19 8.50 0.11
N GLY A 45 12.01 8.67 0.72
CA GLY A 45 10.77 8.32 0.01
C GLY A 45 9.53 8.27 0.89
N TRP A 46 8.70 7.27 0.67
CA TRP A 46 7.42 7.12 1.33
C TRP A 46 7.25 5.69 1.84
N GLY A 47 6.71 5.53 3.04
CA GLY A 47 6.48 4.23 3.66
C GLY A 47 4.99 3.94 3.80
N VAL A 48 4.65 2.65 3.65
CA VAL A 48 3.27 2.18 3.80
C VAL A 48 3.27 0.92 4.65
N ILE A 49 2.31 0.81 5.55
CA ILE A 49 2.06 -0.40 6.32
C ILE A 49 0.61 -0.79 6.12
N ASP A 50 0.39 -2.02 5.70
CA ASP A 50 -0.95 -2.55 5.46
C ASP A 50 -1.15 -3.87 6.17
N PHE A 51 -2.38 -4.13 6.60
CA PHE A 51 -2.82 -5.46 7.03
C PHE A 51 -4.00 -5.88 6.16
N TRP A 52 -3.92 -7.10 5.62
CA TRP A 52 -4.89 -7.64 4.68
C TRP A 52 -5.38 -9.00 5.15
N GLU A 53 -6.60 -9.37 4.78
CA GLU A 53 -7.17 -10.67 5.10
C GLU A 53 -6.40 -11.82 4.47
N SER A 54 -5.77 -11.59 3.32
CA SER A 54 -4.88 -12.56 2.67
C SER A 54 -3.90 -11.86 1.75
N SER A 55 -2.83 -12.58 1.39
CA SER A 55 -1.84 -12.10 0.42
C SER A 55 -2.48 -11.84 -0.95
N GLU A 56 -3.43 -12.69 -1.36
CA GLU A 56 -4.11 -12.54 -2.65
C GLU A 56 -4.94 -11.27 -2.74
N HIS A 57 -5.60 -10.86 -1.64
CA HIS A 57 -6.33 -9.60 -1.60
C HIS A 57 -5.38 -8.42 -1.88
N HIS A 58 -4.22 -8.44 -1.23
CA HIS A 58 -3.21 -7.39 -1.44
C HIS A 58 -2.68 -7.38 -2.87
N GLN A 59 -2.32 -8.55 -3.39
CA GLN A 59 -1.77 -8.66 -4.75
C GLN A 59 -2.76 -8.16 -5.81
N ARG A 60 -4.03 -8.49 -5.65
CA ARG A 60 -5.09 -8.04 -6.55
C ARG A 60 -5.23 -6.51 -6.50
N PHE A 61 -5.26 -5.96 -5.31
CA PHE A 61 -5.37 -4.51 -5.12
C PHE A 61 -4.20 -3.79 -5.78
N VAL A 62 -2.98 -4.27 -5.56
CA VAL A 62 -1.78 -3.68 -6.16
C VAL A 62 -1.86 -3.73 -7.69
N ALA A 63 -2.17 -4.89 -8.25
CA ALA A 63 -2.21 -5.06 -9.70
C ALA A 63 -3.31 -4.24 -10.36
N GLU A 64 -4.49 -4.19 -9.77
CA GLU A 64 -5.66 -3.58 -10.40
C GLU A 64 -5.77 -2.07 -10.13
N ARG A 65 -5.27 -1.59 -8.99
CA ARG A 65 -5.50 -0.21 -8.58
C ARG A 65 -4.23 0.59 -8.33
N VAL A 66 -3.25 0.02 -7.65
CA VAL A 66 -2.05 0.76 -7.23
C VAL A 66 -1.08 0.97 -8.40
N MET A 67 -0.76 -0.09 -9.12
CA MET A 67 0.23 0.00 -10.21
C MET A 67 -0.21 0.96 -11.31
N PRO A 68 -1.47 0.95 -11.78
CA PRO A 68 -1.90 1.94 -12.76
C PRO A 68 -1.84 3.38 -12.22
N ALA A 69 -2.19 3.57 -10.95
CA ALA A 69 -2.13 4.90 -10.34
C ALA A 69 -0.69 5.40 -10.19
N MET A 70 0.23 4.52 -9.82
CA MET A 70 1.65 4.87 -9.73
C MET A 70 2.23 5.24 -11.09
N ALA A 71 1.90 4.48 -12.11
CA ALA A 71 2.35 4.78 -13.47
C ALA A 71 1.84 6.15 -13.93
N ALA A 72 0.58 6.46 -13.66
CA ALA A 72 -0.03 7.74 -14.03
C ALA A 72 0.59 8.92 -13.27
N ALA A 73 1.07 8.69 -12.05
CA ALA A 73 1.72 9.73 -11.23
C ALA A 73 3.23 9.86 -11.54
N GLY A 74 3.77 9.04 -12.42
CA GLY A 74 5.19 9.05 -12.74
C GLY A 74 6.08 8.42 -11.68
N ALA A 75 5.51 7.63 -10.78
CA ALA A 75 6.26 6.93 -9.75
C ALA A 75 6.73 5.58 -10.32
N THR A 76 7.95 5.55 -10.83
CA THR A 76 8.44 4.44 -11.65
C THR A 76 9.38 3.47 -10.93
N GLY A 77 9.72 3.72 -9.66
CA GLY A 77 10.60 2.83 -8.92
C GLY A 77 9.94 1.50 -8.58
N THR A 78 10.77 0.49 -8.31
CA THR A 78 10.26 -0.81 -7.84
C THR A 78 10.03 -0.73 -6.32
N PRO A 79 8.81 -0.98 -5.84
CA PRO A 79 8.56 -0.99 -4.40
C PRO A 79 9.35 -2.08 -3.69
N ASP A 80 9.88 -1.77 -2.51
CA ASP A 80 10.50 -2.75 -1.63
C ASP A 80 9.44 -3.27 -0.67
N VAL A 81 8.94 -4.46 -0.93
CA VAL A 81 7.81 -5.06 -0.21
C VAL A 81 8.30 -6.19 0.67
N ARG A 82 7.90 -6.16 1.94
CA ARG A 82 8.14 -7.25 2.89
C ARG A 82 6.81 -7.68 3.47
N GLU A 83 6.58 -8.98 3.49
CA GLU A 83 5.32 -9.56 3.97
C GLU A 83 5.60 -10.56 5.09
N PHE A 84 4.71 -10.61 6.06
CA PHE A 84 4.73 -11.65 7.10
C PHE A 84 3.31 -12.09 7.41
N GLU A 85 3.19 -13.33 7.85
CA GLU A 85 1.91 -13.87 8.29
C GLU A 85 1.61 -13.34 9.69
N VAL A 86 0.40 -12.83 9.90
CA VAL A 86 0.03 -12.27 11.21
C VAL A 86 -0.27 -13.42 12.18
N HIS A 87 0.52 -13.52 13.24
CA HIS A 87 0.30 -14.47 14.32
C HIS A 87 -0.70 -13.92 15.33
N GLU A 88 -0.54 -12.67 15.69
CA GLU A 88 -1.47 -11.97 16.58
C GLU A 88 -1.44 -10.48 16.33
N HIS A 89 -2.49 -9.77 16.74
CA HIS A 89 -2.53 -8.31 16.65
C HIS A 89 -3.18 -7.71 17.88
N PHE A 90 -2.76 -6.50 18.23
CA PHE A 90 -3.22 -5.75 19.39
C PHE A 90 -3.25 -4.27 19.05
N PRO A 91 -4.33 -3.53 19.41
CA PRO A 91 -5.64 -4.02 19.86
C PRO A 91 -6.41 -4.72 18.75
N ARG A 92 -7.52 -5.31 19.09
CA ARG A 92 -8.38 -5.99 18.11
C ARG A 92 -9.24 -5.00 17.35
#